data_c42ffddb85f5003c2d9692816032d2a4
#
_entry.id   c42ffddb85f5003c2d9692816032d2a4
#
_cell.length_a   1.000
_cell.length_b   1.000
_cell.length_c   1.000
_cell.angle_alpha   90.00
_cell.angle_beta   90.00
_cell.angle_gamma   90.00
#
_symmetry.space_group_name_H-M   'P 1'
#
loop_
_entity.id
_entity.type
_entity.pdbx_description
1 polymer ?
#
loop_
_entity_poly.entity_id
_entity_poly.type
_entity_poly.pdbx_seq_one_letter_code
_entity_poly.pdbx_strand_id
1 'polypeptide(L)'
;MRKKVGIIGGGASGMMAAVTAAGAADVTILAHTARIGKKILSTGNGKCNYTNRTLSKDDYYCDHPSFVAHALSKFDDQAASAFFAANGMLTSEKRDGYCYPYTGQAATVLNVLRMLLEEKGVTVKTEQKI
;
A
#
# COMPACT_ATOMS: atom_id res chain seq x y z
N MET A 1 -26.34 1.39 -9.92
CA MET A 1 -25.54 0.14 -9.88
C MET A 1 -24.08 0.51 -9.71
N ARG A 2 -23.40 -0.06 -8.71
CA ARG A 2 -21.96 0.20 -8.50
C ARG A 2 -21.14 -0.53 -9.58
N LYS A 3 -20.05 0.09 -10.03
CA LYS A 3 -19.12 -0.55 -10.96
C LYS A 3 -18.41 -1.71 -10.26
N LYS A 4 -18.09 -2.76 -11.02
CA LYS A 4 -17.27 -3.88 -10.53
C LYS A 4 -15.84 -3.68 -10.98
N VAL A 5 -14.87 -3.80 -10.06
CA VAL A 5 -13.44 -3.64 -10.32
C VAL A 5 -12.70 -4.89 -9.85
N GLY A 6 -11.97 -5.51 -10.77
CA GLY A 6 -11.06 -6.60 -10.47
C GLY A 6 -9.63 -6.07 -10.37
N ILE A 7 -8.92 -6.42 -9.31
CA ILE A 7 -7.51 -6.08 -9.11
C ILE A 7 -6.69 -7.36 -9.10
N ILE A 8 -5.74 -7.47 -10.03
CA ILE A 8 -4.83 -8.60 -10.13
C ILE A 8 -3.60 -8.35 -9.26
N GLY A 9 -3.42 -9.19 -8.26
CA GLY A 9 -2.32 -9.12 -7.31
C GLY A 9 -2.70 -8.54 -5.96
N GLY A 10 -2.42 -9.30 -4.91
CA GLY A 10 -2.68 -8.94 -3.50
C GLY A 10 -1.44 -8.42 -2.77
N GLY A 11 -0.52 -7.74 -3.45
CA GLY A 11 0.61 -7.05 -2.82
C GLY A 11 0.21 -5.68 -2.27
N ALA A 12 1.18 -4.90 -1.77
CA ALA A 12 0.94 -3.58 -1.19
C ALA A 12 0.18 -2.65 -2.14
N SER A 13 0.61 -2.58 -3.41
CA SER A 13 -0.03 -1.73 -4.42
C SER A 13 -1.45 -2.17 -4.74
N GLY A 14 -1.69 -3.48 -4.88
CA GLY A 14 -3.04 -4.01 -5.12
C GLY A 14 -3.97 -3.78 -3.95
N MET A 15 -3.50 -3.93 -2.73
CA MET A 15 -4.28 -3.65 -1.51
C MET A 15 -4.63 -2.15 -1.41
N MET A 16 -3.68 -1.25 -1.68
CA MET A 16 -3.92 0.20 -1.69
C MET A 16 -4.91 0.61 -2.79
N ALA A 17 -4.75 0.05 -3.99
CA ALA A 17 -5.69 0.27 -5.09
C ALA A 17 -7.11 -0.19 -4.73
N ALA A 18 -7.23 -1.34 -4.07
CA ALA A 18 -8.53 -1.87 -3.63
C ALA A 18 -9.19 -1.00 -2.57
N VAL A 19 -8.43 -0.57 -1.55
CA VAL A 19 -8.92 0.33 -0.50
C VAL A 19 -9.43 1.64 -1.10
N THR A 20 -8.71 2.18 -2.09
CA THR A 20 -9.08 3.43 -2.76
C THR A 20 -10.32 3.25 -3.64
N ALA A 21 -10.34 2.22 -4.47
CA ALA A 21 -11.44 1.97 -5.41
C ALA A 21 -12.75 1.59 -4.71
N ALA A 22 -12.69 0.96 -3.54
CA ALA A 22 -13.86 0.49 -2.80
C ALA A 22 -14.79 1.62 -2.32
N GLY A 23 -14.31 2.87 -2.32
CA GLY A 23 -15.16 4.04 -2.08
C GLY A 23 -16.24 4.24 -3.15
N ALA A 24 -15.99 3.81 -4.40
CA ALA A 24 -16.88 4.05 -5.54
C ALA A 24 -17.30 2.79 -6.31
N ALA A 25 -16.72 1.62 -5.99
CA ALA A 25 -16.93 0.38 -6.73
C ALA A 25 -17.03 -0.84 -5.82
N ASP A 26 -17.57 -1.94 -6.35
CA ASP A 26 -17.50 -3.26 -5.75
C ASP A 26 -16.18 -3.90 -6.20
N VAL A 27 -15.25 -4.10 -5.28
CA VAL A 27 -13.88 -4.48 -5.59
C VAL A 27 -13.61 -5.94 -5.24
N THR A 28 -12.93 -6.63 -6.15
CA THR A 28 -12.39 -7.98 -5.92
C THR A 28 -10.90 -8.01 -6.20
N ILE A 29 -10.10 -8.44 -5.22
CA ILE A 29 -8.68 -8.77 -5.42
C ILE A 29 -8.58 -10.25 -5.84
N LEU A 30 -7.85 -10.49 -6.92
CA LEU A 30 -7.50 -11.83 -7.41
C LEU A 30 -6.00 -12.04 -7.17
N ALA A 31 -5.64 -13.02 -6.37
CA ALA A 31 -4.25 -13.32 -6.04
C ALA A 31 -3.93 -14.79 -6.28
N HIS A 32 -2.76 -15.07 -6.85
CA HIS A 32 -2.33 -16.46 -7.06
C HIS A 32 -1.79 -17.13 -5.78
N THR A 33 -1.35 -16.33 -4.81
CA THR A 33 -0.84 -16.81 -3.52
C THR A 33 -1.97 -17.15 -2.55
N ALA A 34 -1.70 -18.03 -1.59
CA ALA A 34 -2.66 -18.40 -0.54
C ALA A 34 -2.96 -17.27 0.46
N ARG A 35 -2.09 -16.26 0.54
CA ARG A 35 -2.26 -15.08 1.42
C ARG A 35 -1.81 -13.82 0.73
N ILE A 36 -2.61 -12.77 0.80
CA ILE A 36 -2.25 -11.45 0.29
C ILE A 36 -1.30 -10.72 1.25
N GLY A 37 -0.49 -9.81 0.70
CA GLY A 37 0.42 -8.93 1.45
C GLY A 37 1.64 -9.63 2.05
N LYS A 38 1.90 -10.90 1.72
CA LYS A 38 3.00 -11.68 2.31
C LYS A 38 4.37 -11.00 2.14
N LYS A 39 4.63 -10.37 0.99
CA LYS A 39 5.90 -9.71 0.72
C LYS A 39 6.13 -8.47 1.60
N ILE A 40 5.09 -7.81 2.08
CA ILE A 40 5.20 -6.67 3.01
C ILE A 40 5.99 -7.08 4.26
N LEU A 41 5.76 -8.29 4.77
CA LEU A 41 6.36 -8.80 6.01
C LEU A 41 7.89 -8.91 5.95
N SER A 42 8.46 -9.05 4.76
CA SER A 42 9.93 -9.15 4.56
C SER A 42 10.58 -7.81 4.22
N THR A 43 9.81 -6.76 3.96
CA THR A 43 10.35 -5.45 3.60
C THR A 43 11.02 -4.77 4.79
N GLY A 44 12.04 -3.94 4.51
CA GLY A 44 12.74 -3.20 5.56
C GLY A 44 13.28 -4.09 6.67
N ASN A 45 13.77 -5.29 6.34
CA ASN A 45 14.23 -6.29 7.29
C ASN A 45 13.17 -6.63 8.37
N GLY A 46 11.93 -6.86 7.93
CA GLY A 46 10.79 -7.17 8.80
C GLY A 46 10.14 -5.97 9.49
N LYS A 47 10.59 -4.75 9.20
CA LYS A 47 10.09 -3.51 9.81
C LYS A 47 9.19 -2.69 8.88
N CYS A 48 9.21 -2.96 7.59
CA CYS A 48 8.54 -2.21 6.53
C CYS A 48 8.92 -0.73 6.47
N ASN A 49 10.02 -0.43 5.78
CA ASN A 49 10.30 0.95 5.36
C ASN A 49 9.28 1.35 4.28
N TYR A 50 8.19 1.99 4.68
CA TYR A 50 7.06 2.21 3.78
C TYR A 50 7.14 3.52 2.99
N THR A 51 7.94 4.50 3.45
CA THR A 51 8.23 5.73 2.73
C THR A 51 9.51 6.40 3.23
N ASN A 52 9.91 7.50 2.59
CA ASN A 52 11.06 8.30 3.00
C ASN A 52 10.74 9.79 2.87
N ARG A 53 11.13 10.59 3.88
CA ARG A 53 10.87 12.05 3.94
C ARG A 53 11.62 12.84 2.87
N THR A 54 12.71 12.29 2.35
CA THR A 54 13.52 12.94 1.31
C THR A 54 13.15 12.46 -0.11
N LEU A 55 12.05 11.70 -0.24
CA LEU A 55 11.62 11.12 -1.49
C LEU A 55 11.35 12.19 -2.55
N SER A 56 11.98 12.04 -3.69
CA SER A 56 11.80 12.90 -4.86
C SER A 56 11.68 12.09 -6.15
N LYS A 57 11.28 12.75 -7.24
CA LYS A 57 11.25 12.11 -8.57
C LYS A 57 12.63 11.61 -9.02
N ASP A 58 13.69 12.19 -8.50
CA ASP A 58 15.07 11.88 -8.91
C ASP A 58 15.60 10.58 -8.25
N ASP A 59 14.85 10.02 -7.28
CA ASP A 59 15.13 8.73 -6.67
C ASP A 59 14.62 7.55 -7.49
N TYR A 60 13.99 7.81 -8.63
CA TYR A 60 13.41 6.80 -9.51
C TYR A 60 14.15 6.70 -10.85
N TYR A 61 14.50 5.49 -11.22
CA TYR A 61 15.03 5.20 -12.54
C TYR A 61 13.89 4.95 -13.52
N CYS A 62 13.67 5.89 -14.43
CA CYS A 62 12.55 5.87 -15.36
C CYS A 62 12.88 6.63 -16.66
N ASP A 63 12.52 6.05 -17.81
CA ASP A 63 12.66 6.70 -19.11
C ASP A 63 11.71 7.89 -19.28
N HIS A 64 10.68 7.96 -18.44
CA HIS A 64 9.67 9.02 -18.45
C HIS A 64 9.53 9.68 -17.07
N PRO A 65 10.43 10.61 -16.69
CA PRO A 65 10.40 11.25 -15.36
C PRO A 65 9.10 11.99 -15.03
N SER A 66 8.40 12.49 -16.04
CA SER A 66 7.10 13.13 -15.87
C SER A 66 6.02 12.20 -15.32
N PHE A 67 6.10 10.91 -15.61
CA PHE A 67 5.19 9.90 -15.06
C PHE A 67 5.35 9.79 -13.54
N VAL A 68 6.59 9.69 -13.07
CA VAL A 68 6.90 9.66 -11.64
C VAL A 68 6.48 10.95 -10.95
N ALA A 69 6.83 12.09 -11.52
CA ALA A 69 6.46 13.40 -10.97
C ALA A 69 4.94 13.54 -10.84
N HIS A 70 4.17 13.06 -11.82
CA HIS A 70 2.72 13.07 -11.77
C HIS A 70 2.19 12.18 -10.62
N ALA A 71 2.71 10.97 -10.48
CA ALA A 71 2.30 10.06 -9.41
C ALA A 71 2.59 10.65 -8.02
N LEU A 72 3.79 11.19 -7.80
CA LEU A 72 4.18 11.81 -6.54
C LEU A 72 3.40 13.09 -6.24
N SER A 73 2.99 13.86 -7.26
CA SER A 73 2.12 15.03 -7.05
C SER A 73 0.73 14.67 -6.51
N LYS A 74 0.31 13.42 -6.66
CA LYS A 74 -0.98 12.92 -6.18
C LYS A 74 -0.87 12.18 -4.85
N PHE A 75 0.23 11.46 -4.63
CA PHE A 75 0.44 10.66 -3.44
C PHE A 75 1.95 10.57 -3.13
N ASP A 76 2.42 11.46 -2.30
CA ASP A 76 3.81 11.56 -1.85
C ASP A 76 4.03 10.87 -0.49
N ASP A 77 5.20 11.11 0.11
CA ASP A 77 5.56 10.56 1.43
C ASP A 77 4.66 11.10 2.54
N GLN A 78 4.24 12.36 2.46
CA GLN A 78 3.34 12.96 3.45
C GLN A 78 1.94 12.38 3.33
N ALA A 79 1.43 12.21 2.11
CA ALA A 79 0.15 11.57 1.86
C ALA A 79 0.14 10.10 2.34
N ALA A 80 1.23 9.35 2.11
CA ALA A 80 1.38 7.99 2.62
C ALA A 80 1.34 7.95 4.15
N SER A 81 2.08 8.83 4.81
CA SER A 81 2.11 8.91 6.26
C SER A 81 0.76 9.34 6.85
N ALA A 82 0.10 10.32 6.22
CA ALA A 82 -1.22 10.77 6.63
C ALA A 82 -2.29 9.66 6.48
N PHE A 83 -2.21 8.88 5.40
CA PHE A 83 -3.09 7.73 5.19
C PHE A 83 -2.98 6.72 6.34
N PHE A 84 -1.77 6.32 6.69
CA PHE A 84 -1.56 5.35 7.78
C PHE A 84 -1.91 5.95 9.14
N ALA A 85 -1.59 7.21 9.40
CA ALA A 85 -1.95 7.89 10.65
C ALA A 85 -3.46 7.98 10.84
N ALA A 86 -4.21 8.33 9.80
CA ALA A 86 -5.67 8.35 9.81
C ALA A 86 -6.30 6.98 10.09
N ASN A 87 -5.56 5.90 9.85
CA ASN A 87 -5.98 4.52 10.10
C ASN A 87 -5.27 3.88 11.31
N GLY A 88 -4.78 4.71 12.24
CA GLY A 88 -4.30 4.27 13.55
C GLY A 88 -2.84 3.82 13.60
N MET A 89 -2.06 4.00 12.53
CA MET A 89 -0.64 3.65 12.53
C MET A 89 0.25 4.88 12.73
N LEU A 90 0.96 4.95 13.84
CA LEU A 90 1.97 5.96 14.08
C LEU A 90 3.26 5.64 13.31
N THR A 91 3.93 6.69 12.86
CA THR A 91 5.21 6.61 12.14
C THR A 91 6.39 6.82 13.07
N SER A 92 7.44 6.01 12.89
CA SER A 92 8.77 6.26 13.44
C SER A 92 9.69 6.69 12.30
N GLU A 93 10.14 7.93 12.34
CA GLU A 93 11.13 8.47 11.41
C GLU A 93 12.53 8.18 11.96
N LYS A 94 13.40 7.68 11.08
CA LYS A 94 14.79 7.40 11.39
C LYS A 94 15.70 8.41 10.70
N ARG A 95 16.98 8.38 11.05
CA ARG A 95 18.01 9.11 10.34
C ARG A 95 17.89 8.87 8.83
N ASP A 96 18.18 9.87 8.03
CA ASP A 96 18.09 9.85 6.57
C ASP A 96 16.64 9.75 6.01
N GLY A 97 15.65 10.07 6.84
CA GLY A 97 14.26 10.18 6.41
C GLY A 97 13.50 8.86 6.29
N TYR A 98 14.10 7.73 6.60
CA TYR A 98 13.43 6.42 6.55
C TYR A 98 12.23 6.36 7.50
N CYS A 99 11.06 6.00 6.98
CA CYS A 99 9.81 5.91 7.75
C CYS A 99 9.36 4.46 7.92
N TYR A 100 9.12 4.10 9.17
CA TYR A 100 8.65 2.77 9.58
C TYR A 100 7.39 2.90 10.43
N PRO A 101 6.55 1.86 10.55
CA PRO A 101 5.55 1.83 11.60
C PRO A 101 6.23 1.97 12.98
N TYR A 102 5.62 2.70 13.89
CA TYR A 102 6.18 2.96 15.22
C TYR A 102 6.49 1.67 16.00
N THR A 103 5.70 0.62 15.76
CA THR A 103 5.92 -0.72 16.34
C THR A 103 7.23 -1.38 15.90
N GLY A 104 7.85 -0.89 14.82
CA GLY A 104 9.01 -1.53 14.19
C GLY A 104 8.71 -2.88 13.54
N GLN A 105 7.45 -3.19 13.27
CA GLN A 105 7.01 -4.47 12.71
C GLN A 105 6.23 -4.26 11.40
N ALA A 106 6.66 -4.92 10.34
CA ALA A 106 5.98 -4.90 9.04
C ALA A 106 4.53 -5.40 9.11
N ALA A 107 4.23 -6.28 10.05
CA ALA A 107 2.88 -6.78 10.30
C ALA A 107 1.89 -5.66 10.60
N THR A 108 2.32 -4.54 11.21
CA THR A 108 1.44 -3.40 11.48
C THR A 108 0.90 -2.79 10.19
N VAL A 109 1.75 -2.57 9.18
CA VAL A 109 1.33 -2.07 7.87
C VAL A 109 0.34 -3.03 7.22
N LEU A 110 0.65 -4.31 7.21
CA LEU A 110 -0.21 -5.33 6.63
C LEU A 110 -1.57 -5.42 7.32
N ASN A 111 -1.60 -5.34 8.65
CA ASN A 111 -2.84 -5.40 9.43
C ASN A 111 -3.73 -4.19 9.15
N VAL A 112 -3.18 -2.99 9.04
CA VAL A 112 -3.95 -1.78 8.67
C VAL A 112 -4.60 -1.97 7.30
N LEU A 113 -3.85 -2.42 6.30
CA LEU A 113 -4.40 -2.64 4.97
C LEU A 113 -5.48 -3.73 4.95
N ARG A 114 -5.28 -4.85 5.67
CA ARG A 114 -6.27 -5.92 5.77
C ARG A 114 -7.55 -5.45 6.44
N MET A 115 -7.43 -4.73 7.55
CA MET A 115 -8.58 -4.15 8.26
C MET A 115 -9.39 -3.25 7.32
N LEU A 116 -8.73 -2.38 6.56
CA LEU A 116 -9.40 -1.50 5.61
C LEU A 116 -10.09 -2.24 4.47
N LEU A 117 -9.50 -3.33 3.96
CA LEU A 117 -10.14 -4.17 2.95
C LEU A 117 -11.44 -4.79 3.49
N GLU A 118 -11.40 -5.27 4.73
CA GLU A 118 -12.55 -5.86 5.40
C GLU A 118 -13.65 -4.81 5.66
N GLU A 119 -13.31 -3.68 6.26
CA GLU A 119 -14.24 -2.57 6.54
C GLU A 119 -14.92 -2.05 5.28
N LYS A 120 -14.20 -2.01 4.16
CA LYS A 120 -14.74 -1.55 2.87
C LYS A 120 -15.43 -2.65 2.06
N GLY A 121 -15.52 -3.86 2.58
CA GLY A 121 -16.21 -4.97 1.93
C GLY A 121 -15.52 -5.46 0.66
N VAL A 122 -14.19 -5.34 0.58
CA VAL A 122 -13.42 -5.86 -0.56
C VAL A 122 -13.40 -7.39 -0.52
N THR A 123 -13.78 -8.00 -1.63
CA THR A 123 -13.68 -9.46 -1.79
C THR A 123 -12.23 -9.85 -2.13
N VAL A 124 -11.68 -10.83 -1.42
CA VAL A 124 -10.35 -11.37 -1.70
C VAL A 124 -10.47 -12.82 -2.12
N LYS A 125 -10.00 -13.13 -3.34
CA LYS A 125 -9.92 -14.48 -3.88
C LYS A 125 -8.45 -14.85 -4.05
N THR A 126 -8.02 -15.81 -3.25
CA THR A 126 -6.65 -16.36 -3.27
C THR A 126 -6.56 -17.59 -4.16
N GLU A 127 -5.33 -18.04 -4.45
CA GLU A 127 -5.06 -19.25 -5.24
C GLU A 127 -5.71 -19.25 -6.64
N GLN A 128 -5.85 -18.06 -7.22
CA GLN A 128 -6.40 -17.89 -8.56
C GLN A 128 -5.28 -17.96 -9.60
N LYS A 129 -5.48 -18.82 -10.62
CA LYS A 129 -4.67 -18.79 -11.85
C LYS A 129 -5.28 -17.74 -12.77
N ILE A 130 -4.46 -16.78 -13.17
CA ILE A 130 -4.85 -15.66 -14.03
C ILE A 130 -3.99 -15.71 -15.28
#